data_39da0f73ccd6a0a565a8795a9e1ec471
#
_entry.id   39da0f73ccd6a0a565a8795a9e1ec471
#
_cell.length_a   1.000
_cell.length_b   1.000
_cell.length_c   1.000
_cell.angle_alpha   90.00
_cell.angle_beta   90.00
_cell.angle_gamma   90.00
#
_symmetry.space_group_name_H-M   'P 1'
#
loop_
_entity.id
_entity.type
_entity.pdbx_description
1 polymer ?
#
loop_
_entity_poly.entity_id
_entity_poly.type
_entity_poly.pdbx_seq_one_letter_code
_entity_poly.pdbx_strand_id
1 'polypeptide(L)'
;TLGSWNKRLVVADWIDGWHHSTIMNRLQKYTKASVVKSTSKVIEAASDWLDAYFEGSKEPPDFDLLFLGTDFQKRVWQLLLEIPYGETITYGELAQEAGTPKAARAVGVAVGDNPFSIIVPCHRVIGKDKSLTGYGGGFDVKKYLLAHELGTDIENLPFSDCSRRTVG
;
A
#
# COMPACT_ATOMS: atom_id res chain seq x y z
N THR A 1 5.33 -11.02 4.09
CA THR A 1 6.72 -10.74 4.53
C THR A 1 6.77 -9.46 5.32
N LEU A 2 7.28 -9.52 6.55
CA LEU A 2 7.58 -8.36 7.37
C LEU A 2 9.09 -8.28 7.57
N GLY A 3 9.65 -7.09 7.45
CA GLY A 3 11.08 -6.88 7.63
C GLY A 3 11.37 -5.60 8.39
N SER A 4 12.43 -5.62 9.19
CA SER A 4 12.88 -4.46 9.96
C SER A 4 14.37 -4.21 9.78
N TRP A 5 14.76 -2.96 9.99
CA TRP A 5 16.13 -2.50 9.99
C TRP A 5 16.26 -1.31 10.92
N ASN A 6 17.29 -1.31 11.77
CA ASN A 6 17.51 -0.26 12.77
C ASN A 6 16.26 0.02 13.61
N LYS A 7 15.60 -1.02 14.12
CA LYS A 7 14.42 -0.96 14.99
C LYS A 7 13.17 -0.36 14.35
N ARG A 8 13.17 -0.15 13.03
CA ARG A 8 12.01 0.36 12.27
C ARG A 8 11.58 -0.66 11.24
N LEU A 9 10.28 -0.68 10.93
CA LEU A 9 9.77 -1.51 9.86
C LEU A 9 10.20 -0.91 8.51
N VAL A 10 10.66 -1.75 7.60
CA VAL A 10 11.10 -1.33 6.26
C VAL A 10 10.32 -2.01 5.14
N VAL A 11 9.63 -3.09 5.43
CA VAL A 11 8.79 -3.80 4.46
C VAL A 11 7.64 -4.53 5.13
N ALA A 12 6.49 -4.50 4.48
CA ALA A 12 5.34 -5.35 4.71
C ALA A 12 4.72 -5.63 3.33
N ASP A 13 4.96 -6.81 2.78
CA ASP A 13 4.59 -7.10 1.40
C ASP A 13 4.07 -8.53 1.24
N TRP A 14 3.27 -8.71 0.19
CA TRP A 14 2.75 -10.00 -0.20
C TRP A 14 3.89 -10.85 -0.78
N ILE A 15 4.03 -12.09 -0.30
CA ILE A 15 5.09 -13.01 -0.77
C ILE A 15 4.97 -13.23 -2.28
N ASP A 16 3.74 -13.37 -2.78
CA ASP A 16 3.45 -13.60 -4.19
C ASP A 16 3.19 -12.29 -4.97
N GLY A 17 3.47 -11.15 -4.37
CA GLY A 17 3.32 -9.84 -5.01
C GLY A 17 4.30 -9.68 -6.16
N TRP A 18 3.82 -9.20 -7.30
CA TRP A 18 4.64 -9.04 -8.51
C TRP A 18 5.75 -7.97 -8.37
N HIS A 19 5.64 -7.07 -7.40
CA HIS A 19 6.69 -6.11 -7.05
C HIS A 19 7.65 -6.58 -5.95
N HIS A 20 7.43 -7.76 -5.38
CA HIS A 20 8.16 -8.20 -4.18
C HIS A 20 9.68 -8.17 -4.38
N SER A 21 10.18 -8.75 -5.46
CA SER A 21 11.62 -8.76 -5.75
C SER A 21 12.20 -7.37 -5.95
N THR A 22 11.46 -6.48 -6.62
CA THR A 22 11.85 -5.09 -6.83
C THR A 22 11.97 -4.34 -5.51
N ILE A 23 11.01 -4.54 -4.60
CA ILE A 23 11.02 -3.94 -3.26
C ILE A 23 12.23 -4.44 -2.47
N MET A 24 12.46 -5.75 -2.45
CA MET A 24 13.59 -6.35 -1.71
C MET A 24 14.94 -5.89 -2.25
N ASN A 25 15.10 -5.79 -3.56
CA ASN A 25 16.32 -5.27 -4.19
C ASN A 25 16.57 -3.81 -3.82
N ARG A 26 15.51 -2.99 -3.79
CA ARG A 26 15.61 -1.60 -3.37
C ARG A 26 16.05 -1.47 -1.91
N LEU A 27 15.46 -2.26 -1.02
CA LEU A 27 15.85 -2.27 0.39
C LEU A 27 17.33 -2.63 0.55
N GLN A 28 17.80 -3.64 -0.15
CA GLN A 28 19.21 -4.05 -0.11
C GLN A 28 20.12 -2.93 -0.61
N LYS A 29 19.72 -2.23 -1.67
CA LYS A 29 20.47 -1.09 -2.20
C LYS A 29 20.63 0.03 -1.17
N TYR A 30 19.57 0.36 -0.44
CA TYR A 30 19.59 1.44 0.56
C TYR A 30 20.27 1.03 1.87
N THR A 31 20.05 -0.18 2.34
CA THR A 31 20.59 -0.65 3.62
C THR A 31 21.98 -1.24 3.51
N LYS A 32 22.33 -1.76 2.33
CA LYS A 32 23.55 -2.55 2.07
C LYS A 32 23.70 -3.73 3.04
N ALA A 33 22.58 -4.21 3.57
CA ALA A 33 22.52 -5.28 4.57
C ALA A 33 22.04 -6.58 3.94
N SER A 34 22.48 -7.69 4.53
CA SER A 34 21.98 -9.02 4.20
C SER A 34 20.66 -9.28 4.91
N VAL A 35 19.74 -9.96 4.25
CA VAL A 35 18.48 -10.39 4.84
C VAL A 35 18.72 -11.68 5.64
N VAL A 36 18.29 -11.67 6.90
CA VAL A 36 18.30 -12.87 7.76
C VAL A 36 16.89 -13.15 8.24
N LYS A 37 16.56 -14.43 8.40
CA LYS A 37 15.27 -14.83 8.95
C LYS A 37 15.31 -14.70 10.46
N SER A 38 14.61 -13.72 10.98
CA SER A 38 14.56 -13.39 12.41
C SER A 38 13.30 -12.59 12.71
N THR A 39 13.10 -12.24 13.97
CA THR A 39 12.03 -11.33 14.38
C THR A 39 12.59 -10.12 15.13
N SER A 40 11.76 -9.13 15.37
CA SER A 40 12.08 -7.95 16.16
C SER A 40 10.80 -7.41 16.80
N LYS A 41 10.95 -6.50 17.77
CA LYS A 41 9.80 -5.89 18.42
C LYS A 41 8.87 -5.18 17.44
N VAL A 42 9.41 -4.47 16.45
CA VAL A 42 8.59 -3.78 15.45
C VAL A 42 7.92 -4.75 14.48
N ILE A 43 8.56 -5.86 14.13
CA ILE A 43 7.91 -6.91 13.33
C ILE A 43 6.74 -7.53 14.11
N GLU A 44 6.92 -7.81 15.37
CA GLU A 44 5.84 -8.35 16.23
C GLU A 44 4.68 -7.34 16.37
N ALA A 45 4.99 -6.06 16.58
CA ALA A 45 3.99 -5.00 16.64
C ALA A 45 3.23 -4.86 15.31
N ALA A 46 3.91 -4.93 14.17
CA ALA A 46 3.27 -4.89 12.86
C ALA A 46 2.39 -6.12 12.61
N SER A 47 2.84 -7.29 13.03
CA SER A 47 2.05 -8.53 12.94
C SER A 47 0.76 -8.44 13.77
N ASP A 48 0.87 -7.96 15.01
CA ASP A 48 -0.28 -7.77 15.89
C ASP A 48 -1.26 -6.74 15.34
N TRP A 49 -0.73 -5.66 14.77
CA TRP A 49 -1.55 -4.64 14.13
C TRP A 49 -2.31 -5.19 12.92
N LEU A 50 -1.66 -6.00 12.08
CA LEU A 50 -2.30 -6.65 10.93
C LEU A 50 -3.40 -7.62 11.36
N ASP A 51 -3.15 -8.43 12.39
CA ASP A 51 -4.16 -9.33 12.93
C ASP A 51 -5.38 -8.53 13.43
N ALA A 52 -5.16 -7.44 14.16
CA ALA A 52 -6.23 -6.56 14.62
C ALA A 52 -6.98 -5.90 13.46
N TYR A 53 -6.26 -5.47 12.42
CA TYR A 53 -6.87 -4.91 11.20
C TYR A 53 -7.86 -5.90 10.56
N PHE A 54 -7.45 -7.15 10.38
CA PHE A 54 -8.32 -8.18 9.81
C PHE A 54 -9.48 -8.57 10.72
N GLU A 55 -9.37 -8.34 12.02
CA GLU A 55 -10.47 -8.48 12.98
C GLU A 55 -11.40 -7.26 13.05
N GLY A 56 -11.13 -6.22 12.27
CA GLY A 56 -11.97 -5.03 12.14
C GLY A 56 -11.50 -3.80 12.89
N SER A 57 -10.30 -3.81 13.46
CA SER A 57 -9.73 -2.61 14.08
C SER A 57 -9.49 -1.51 13.02
N LYS A 58 -9.82 -0.28 13.41
CA LYS A 58 -9.62 0.94 12.59
C LYS A 58 -8.48 1.80 13.11
N GLU A 59 -7.75 1.31 14.11
CA GLU A 59 -6.66 2.06 14.71
C GLU A 59 -5.51 2.26 13.71
N PRO A 60 -4.92 3.45 13.66
CA PRO A 60 -3.75 3.67 12.83
C PRO A 60 -2.55 2.89 13.37
N PRO A 61 -1.56 2.58 12.52
CA PRO A 61 -0.32 1.95 12.99
C PRO A 61 0.42 2.91 13.93
N ASP A 62 0.90 2.38 15.06
CA ASP A 62 1.60 3.13 16.13
C ASP A 62 3.08 2.79 16.24
N PHE A 63 3.62 2.02 15.32
CA PHE A 63 5.02 1.64 15.25
C PHE A 63 5.78 2.41 14.15
N ASP A 64 7.10 2.48 14.29
CA ASP A 64 7.94 3.28 13.41
C ASP A 64 8.14 2.62 12.05
N LEU A 65 7.85 3.39 10.99
CA LEU A 65 8.14 3.04 9.60
C LEU A 65 9.39 3.80 9.12
N LEU A 66 10.24 3.13 8.38
CA LEU A 66 11.33 3.76 7.66
C LEU A 66 11.07 3.70 6.16
N PHE A 67 10.83 4.85 5.56
CA PHE A 67 10.67 4.97 4.11
C PHE A 67 12.04 5.04 3.42
N LEU A 68 12.35 4.03 2.65
CA LEU A 68 13.56 3.97 1.82
C LEU A 68 13.15 4.12 0.35
N GLY A 69 13.41 5.27 -0.20
CA GLY A 69 13.03 5.62 -1.56
C GLY A 69 13.47 7.03 -1.94
N THR A 70 13.06 7.48 -3.11
CA THR A 70 13.29 8.86 -3.55
C THR A 70 12.43 9.83 -2.72
N ASP A 71 12.75 11.11 -2.76
CA ASP A 71 11.96 12.15 -2.07
C ASP A 71 10.52 12.17 -2.56
N PHE A 72 10.32 12.00 -3.87
CA PHE A 72 8.98 11.92 -4.46
C PHE A 72 8.20 10.70 -3.97
N GLN A 73 8.81 9.51 -3.96
CA GLN A 73 8.19 8.30 -3.41
C GLN A 73 7.79 8.47 -1.95
N LYS A 74 8.71 8.98 -1.13
CA LYS A 74 8.44 9.22 0.30
C LYS A 74 7.28 10.17 0.51
N ARG A 75 7.21 11.25 -0.29
CA ARG A 75 6.10 12.20 -0.22
C ARG A 75 4.76 11.55 -0.56
N VAL A 76 4.72 10.75 -1.62
CA VAL A 76 3.50 10.02 -1.99
C VAL A 76 3.09 9.04 -0.88
N TRP A 77 4.03 8.27 -0.35
CA TRP A 77 3.74 7.31 0.72
C TRP A 77 3.25 7.98 2.01
N GLN A 78 3.79 9.14 2.36
CA GLN A 78 3.31 9.93 3.49
C GLN A 78 1.86 10.40 3.29
N LEU A 79 1.52 10.85 2.09
CA LEU A 79 0.15 11.23 1.74
C LEU A 79 -0.82 10.04 1.80
N LEU A 80 -0.37 8.84 1.41
CA LEU A 80 -1.19 7.63 1.54
C LEU A 80 -1.58 7.36 2.99
N LEU A 81 -0.70 7.61 3.95
CA LEU A 81 -1.00 7.44 5.38
C LEU A 81 -2.12 8.37 5.88
N GLU A 82 -2.36 9.47 5.19
CA GLU A 82 -3.40 10.44 5.55
C GLU A 82 -4.80 10.03 5.08
N ILE A 83 -4.92 9.01 4.21
CA ILE A 83 -6.20 8.53 3.72
C ILE A 83 -6.91 7.74 4.84
N PRO A 84 -8.07 8.21 5.34
CA PRO A 84 -8.75 7.53 6.44
C PRO A 84 -9.23 6.13 6.09
N TYR A 85 -9.36 5.30 7.12
CA TYR A 85 -9.97 3.97 6.99
C TYR A 85 -11.37 4.07 6.37
N GLY A 86 -11.65 3.22 5.40
CA GLY A 86 -12.94 3.19 4.71
C GLY A 86 -13.15 4.28 3.66
N GLU A 87 -12.16 5.13 3.43
CA GLU A 87 -12.21 6.17 2.40
C GLU A 87 -11.29 5.84 1.22
N THR A 88 -11.55 6.46 0.09
CA THR A 88 -10.77 6.32 -1.13
C THR A 88 -10.43 7.68 -1.72
N ILE A 89 -9.33 7.73 -2.46
CA ILE A 89 -8.88 8.90 -3.22
C ILE A 89 -8.51 8.46 -4.64
N THR A 90 -8.69 9.32 -5.60
CA THR A 90 -8.23 9.05 -6.97
C THR A 90 -6.74 9.38 -7.14
N TYR A 91 -6.10 8.80 -8.16
CA TYR A 91 -4.70 9.16 -8.50
C TYR A 91 -4.56 10.64 -8.84
N GLY A 92 -5.56 11.24 -9.49
CA GLY A 92 -5.56 12.66 -9.82
C GLY A 92 -5.62 13.55 -8.59
N GLU A 93 -6.49 13.23 -7.64
CA GLU A 93 -6.58 13.95 -6.36
C GLU A 93 -5.28 13.81 -5.55
N LEU A 94 -4.72 12.60 -5.50
CA LEU A 94 -3.43 12.36 -4.83
C LEU A 94 -2.31 13.17 -5.49
N ALA A 95 -2.30 13.26 -6.82
CA ALA A 95 -1.33 14.07 -7.55
C ALA A 95 -1.45 15.56 -7.22
N GLN A 96 -2.67 16.07 -7.05
CA GLN A 96 -2.90 17.45 -6.60
C GLN A 96 -2.34 17.68 -5.19
N GLU A 97 -2.60 16.78 -4.26
CA GLU A 97 -2.06 16.86 -2.90
C GLU A 97 -0.52 16.77 -2.87
N ALA A 98 0.06 16.00 -3.77
CA ALA A 98 1.51 15.93 -3.94
C ALA A 98 2.13 17.19 -4.56
N GLY A 99 1.32 18.14 -5.02
CA GLY A 99 1.78 19.35 -5.70
C GLY A 99 2.19 19.11 -7.17
N THR A 100 1.78 18.00 -7.76
CA THR A 100 2.11 17.60 -9.13
C THR A 100 0.85 17.18 -9.91
N PRO A 101 -0.14 18.09 -10.10
CA PRO A 101 -1.46 17.70 -10.62
C PRO A 101 -1.43 17.09 -12.02
N LYS A 102 -0.38 17.36 -12.79
CA LYS A 102 -0.20 16.80 -14.14
C LYS A 102 0.56 15.46 -14.15
N ALA A 103 1.00 14.98 -12.98
CA ALA A 103 1.86 13.81 -12.86
C ALA A 103 1.11 12.60 -12.25
N ALA A 104 -0.17 12.42 -12.54
CA ALA A 104 -0.97 11.31 -12.01
C ALA A 104 -0.35 9.94 -12.34
N ARG A 105 0.27 9.79 -13.52
CA ARG A 105 0.97 8.56 -13.90
C ARG A 105 2.19 8.28 -13.01
N ALA A 106 3.03 9.30 -12.76
CA ALA A 106 4.19 9.17 -11.88
C ALA A 106 3.77 8.88 -10.45
N VAL A 107 2.69 9.50 -9.98
CA VAL A 107 2.08 9.20 -8.67
C VAL A 107 1.62 7.74 -8.63
N GLY A 108 0.96 7.25 -9.67
CA GLY A 108 0.53 5.86 -9.78
C GLY A 108 1.70 4.87 -9.68
N VAL A 109 2.83 5.17 -10.32
CA VAL A 109 4.06 4.37 -10.20
C VAL A 109 4.57 4.37 -8.75
N ALA A 110 4.64 5.53 -8.11
CA ALA A 110 5.07 5.63 -6.72
C ALA A 110 4.15 4.88 -5.75
N VAL A 111 2.83 4.93 -5.98
CA VAL A 111 1.84 4.15 -5.23
C VAL A 111 2.11 2.65 -5.39
N GLY A 112 2.38 2.19 -6.61
CA GLY A 112 2.74 0.79 -6.90
C GLY A 112 4.06 0.35 -6.27
N ASP A 113 4.97 1.27 -6.01
CA ASP A 113 6.27 1.01 -5.38
C ASP A 113 6.21 1.01 -3.84
N ASN A 114 5.03 1.19 -3.25
CA ASN A 114 4.84 1.18 -1.81
C ASN A 114 5.37 -0.12 -1.18
N PRO A 115 6.33 -0.04 -0.24
CA PRO A 115 6.89 -1.22 0.41
C PRO A 115 6.05 -1.74 1.58
N PHE A 116 4.96 -1.07 1.95
CA PHE A 116 4.14 -1.37 3.12
C PHE A 116 2.69 -1.62 2.73
N SER A 117 2.40 -2.78 2.14
CA SER A 117 1.02 -3.16 1.84
C SER A 117 0.14 -3.13 3.09
N ILE A 118 -1.09 -2.65 2.95
CA ILE A 118 -2.09 -2.48 4.02
C ILE A 118 -1.72 -1.37 5.02
N ILE A 119 -0.54 -1.40 5.61
CA ILE A 119 -0.08 -0.43 6.62
C ILE A 119 -0.06 0.98 6.03
N VAL A 120 0.56 1.13 4.86
CA VAL A 120 0.45 2.35 4.04
C VAL A 120 -0.61 2.04 2.97
N PRO A 121 -1.80 2.65 3.05
CA PRO A 121 -3.00 2.11 2.41
C PRO A 121 -3.10 2.44 0.92
N CYS A 122 -2.18 1.95 0.11
CA CYS A 122 -2.23 2.12 -1.35
C CYS A 122 -3.46 1.48 -2.00
N HIS A 123 -4.11 0.51 -1.35
CA HIS A 123 -5.38 -0.06 -1.80
C HIS A 123 -6.55 0.94 -1.79
N ARG A 124 -6.43 2.06 -1.07
CA ARG A 124 -7.43 3.15 -1.02
C ARG A 124 -7.31 4.12 -2.19
N VAL A 125 -6.33 3.94 -3.08
CA VAL A 125 -6.20 4.76 -4.29
C VAL A 125 -6.88 4.05 -5.46
N ILE A 126 -7.82 4.74 -6.09
CA ILE A 126 -8.64 4.23 -7.19
C ILE A 126 -8.46 5.09 -8.45
N GLY A 127 -8.87 4.55 -9.59
CA GLY A 127 -8.86 5.28 -10.84
C GLY A 127 -9.97 6.32 -10.92
N LYS A 128 -9.86 7.24 -11.88
CA LYS A 128 -10.94 8.12 -12.28
C LYS A 128 -12.18 7.28 -12.59
N ASP A 129 -13.35 7.79 -12.34
CA ASP A 129 -14.65 7.09 -12.50
C ASP A 129 -14.80 5.86 -11.57
N LYS A 130 -14.13 5.87 -10.41
CA LYS A 130 -14.17 4.78 -9.43
C LYS A 130 -13.74 3.42 -9.99
N SER A 131 -12.84 3.41 -10.97
CA SER A 131 -12.28 2.17 -11.50
C SER A 131 -11.17 1.64 -10.60
N LEU A 132 -11.15 0.32 -10.37
CA LEU A 132 -10.07 -0.36 -9.69
C LEU A 132 -8.92 -0.55 -10.66
N THR A 133 -7.74 -0.10 -10.24
CA THR A 133 -6.48 -0.25 -10.96
C THR A 133 -5.59 -1.27 -10.28
N GLY A 134 -4.44 -1.59 -10.86
CA GLY A 134 -3.53 -2.60 -10.36
C GLY A 134 -3.12 -2.40 -8.90
N TYR A 135 -2.86 -3.51 -8.23
CA TYR A 135 -2.41 -3.57 -6.85
C TYR A 135 -1.37 -4.69 -6.72
N GLY A 136 -0.32 -4.47 -5.90
CA GLY A 136 0.79 -5.42 -5.75
C GLY A 136 0.38 -6.81 -5.26
N GLY A 137 -0.66 -6.92 -4.47
CA GLY A 137 -1.26 -8.18 -4.04
C GLY A 137 -2.29 -8.77 -5.02
N GLY A 138 -2.59 -8.08 -6.13
CA GLY A 138 -3.59 -8.47 -7.11
C GLY A 138 -4.96 -7.81 -6.89
N PHE A 139 -5.80 -7.85 -7.94
CA PHE A 139 -7.13 -7.23 -7.91
C PHE A 139 -8.05 -7.81 -6.84
N ASP A 140 -8.04 -9.12 -6.68
CA ASP A 140 -8.90 -9.78 -5.70
C ASP A 140 -8.57 -9.37 -4.27
N VAL A 141 -7.29 -9.21 -3.97
CA VAL A 141 -6.83 -8.71 -2.67
C VAL A 141 -7.25 -7.26 -2.46
N LYS A 142 -7.10 -6.40 -3.46
CA LYS A 142 -7.54 -5.00 -3.39
C LYS A 142 -9.03 -4.90 -3.11
N LYS A 143 -9.86 -5.66 -3.82
CA LYS A 143 -11.30 -5.74 -3.60
C LYS A 143 -11.63 -6.22 -2.19
N TYR A 144 -10.94 -7.25 -1.73
CA TYR A 144 -11.14 -7.78 -0.38
C TYR A 144 -10.87 -6.72 0.69
N LEU A 145 -9.74 -6.00 0.57
CA LEU A 145 -9.37 -4.95 1.52
C LEU A 145 -10.38 -3.80 1.53
N LEU A 146 -10.83 -3.36 0.36
CA LEU A 146 -11.84 -2.30 0.24
C LEU A 146 -13.18 -2.76 0.80
N ALA A 147 -13.63 -3.98 0.52
CA ALA A 147 -14.85 -4.54 1.07
C ALA A 147 -14.78 -4.68 2.59
N HIS A 148 -13.64 -5.15 3.11
CA HIS A 148 -13.38 -5.26 4.53
C HIS A 148 -13.51 -3.90 5.24
N GLU A 149 -12.89 -2.86 4.68
CA GLU A 149 -12.95 -1.51 5.26
C GLU A 149 -14.33 -0.86 5.15
N LEU A 150 -15.07 -1.14 4.07
CA LEU A 150 -16.43 -0.62 3.89
C LEU A 150 -17.50 -1.42 4.64
N GLY A 151 -17.14 -2.57 5.21
CA GLY A 151 -18.07 -3.45 5.89
C GLY A 151 -19.14 -4.04 4.97
N THR A 152 -18.76 -4.36 3.73
CA THR A 152 -19.66 -4.88 2.70
C THR A 152 -19.05 -6.11 2.03
N ASP A 153 -19.86 -6.80 1.22
CA ASP A 153 -19.37 -7.90 0.39
C ASP A 153 -18.68 -7.37 -0.88
N ILE A 154 -17.75 -8.16 -1.42
CA ILE A 154 -16.99 -7.79 -2.62
C ILE A 154 -17.94 -7.46 -3.80
N GLU A 155 -19.05 -8.20 -3.92
CA GLU A 155 -20.03 -8.03 -5.00
C GLU A 155 -20.78 -6.68 -4.93
N ASN A 156 -20.83 -6.08 -3.74
CA ASN A 156 -21.52 -4.82 -3.47
C ASN A 156 -20.58 -3.59 -3.48
N LEU A 157 -19.32 -3.76 -3.89
CA LEU A 157 -18.38 -2.64 -3.97
C LEU A 157 -18.83 -1.61 -5.01
N PRO A 158 -18.79 -0.30 -4.67
CA PRO A 158 -19.20 0.77 -5.58
C PRO A 158 -18.13 1.09 -6.64
N PHE A 159 -17.24 0.14 -6.93
CA PHE A 159 -16.12 0.32 -7.85
C PHE A 159 -16.24 -0.60 -9.05
N SER A 160 -15.83 -0.12 -10.23
CA SER A 160 -15.83 -0.89 -11.46
C SER A 160 -14.50 -1.58 -11.70
N ASP A 161 -14.54 -2.79 -12.23
CA ASP A 161 -13.33 -3.49 -12.71
C ASP A 161 -12.78 -2.83 -13.97
N CYS A 162 -11.52 -2.45 -13.94
CA CYS A 162 -10.83 -1.95 -15.13
C CYS A 162 -10.70 -3.03 -16.22
N SER A 163 -10.71 -4.32 -15.83
CA SER A 163 -10.62 -5.46 -16.74
C SER A 163 -11.88 -5.66 -17.60
N ARG A 164 -13.00 -5.03 -17.26
CA ARG A 164 -14.26 -5.12 -18.03
C ARG A 164 -14.43 -4.01 -19.07
N ARG A 165 -13.46 -3.13 -19.23
CA ARG A 165 -13.43 -2.28 -20.42
C ARG A 165 -12.97 -3.12 -21.61
N THR A 166 -13.83 -4.05 -22.05
CA THR A 166 -13.75 -4.56 -23.40
C THR A 166 -13.81 -3.38 -24.33
N VAL A 167 -12.76 -3.21 -25.09
CA VAL A 167 -12.74 -2.35 -26.25
C VAL A 167 -13.82 -2.88 -27.19
N GLY A 168 -14.95 -2.22 -27.16
CA GLY A 168 -15.99 -2.42 -28.14
C GLY A 168 -16.07 -1.19 -29.01
#